data_98cec0704b8eb111efe8ebba205acbe4
#
_entry.id   98cec0704b8eb111efe8ebba205acbe4
#
_cell.length_a   1.000
_cell.length_b   1.000
_cell.length_c   1.000
_cell.angle_alpha   90.00
_cell.angle_beta   90.00
_cell.angle_gamma   90.00
#
_symmetry.space_group_name_H-M   'P 1'
#
loop_
_entity.id
_entity.type
_entity.pdbx_description
1 polymer ?
#
loop_
_entity_poly.entity_id
_entity_poly.type
_entity_poly.pdbx_seq_one_letter_code
_entity_poly.pdbx_strand_id
1 'polypeptide(L)'
;MGNRLPKIFTGSRICIICEGDEEYEYLEKLISLDVWNKEYCFHLENAEGNGNIPAWYQDKYQNGAYDLVLVFCDTDRKPYEQYVDIKRKINEFHGVENAADKIMIYGNPCTMQIIIEHWGDVRLCSNNKKKNAPVIFDLTGIEGYKGRKEQRRKLFSQITKENYQEMRERIKEFPLDDAVEGSTNLGKFLDYFSSDDGEWIRAINKMVDYK
;
A
#
# COMPACT_ATOMS: atom_id res chain seq x y z
N MET A 1 15.23 -40.92 -13.05
CA MET A 1 14.38 -39.77 -12.70
C MET A 1 15.24 -38.82 -11.87
N GLY A 2 15.69 -37.72 -12.48
CA GLY A 2 16.54 -36.74 -11.77
C GLY A 2 15.69 -35.94 -10.78
N ASN A 3 16.05 -35.99 -9.52
CA ASN A 3 15.51 -35.07 -8.50
C ASN A 3 15.92 -33.65 -8.90
N ARG A 4 15.01 -32.89 -9.53
CA ARG A 4 15.16 -31.45 -9.65
C ARG A 4 14.95 -30.86 -8.24
N LEU A 5 16.02 -30.39 -7.63
CA LEU A 5 15.93 -29.57 -6.45
C LEU A 5 14.97 -28.40 -6.73
N PRO A 6 14.10 -28.01 -5.79
CA PRO A 6 13.25 -26.84 -5.97
C PRO A 6 14.14 -25.63 -6.28
N LYS A 7 13.71 -24.78 -7.23
CA LYS A 7 14.39 -23.52 -7.50
C LYS A 7 14.44 -22.71 -6.21
N ILE A 8 15.63 -22.44 -5.71
CA ILE A 8 15.80 -21.49 -4.61
C ILE A 8 15.40 -20.13 -5.18
N PHE A 9 14.40 -19.50 -4.57
CA PHE A 9 14.04 -18.13 -4.91
C PHE A 9 15.21 -17.22 -4.51
N THR A 10 15.78 -16.53 -5.49
CA THR A 10 16.92 -15.63 -5.30
C THR A 10 16.54 -14.16 -5.28
N GLY A 11 15.26 -13.84 -5.47
CA GLY A 11 14.75 -12.47 -5.50
C GLY A 11 14.60 -11.85 -4.11
N SER A 12 14.36 -10.54 -4.08
CA SER A 12 14.16 -9.80 -2.84
C SER A 12 12.79 -10.07 -2.23
N ARG A 13 12.74 -10.26 -0.92
CA ARG A 13 11.52 -10.47 -0.13
C ARG A 13 11.06 -9.17 0.49
N ILE A 14 9.88 -8.72 0.14
CA ILE A 14 9.29 -7.46 0.59
C ILE A 14 8.05 -7.78 1.42
N CYS A 15 8.02 -7.35 2.67
CA CYS A 15 6.83 -7.41 3.50
C CYS A 15 6.08 -6.08 3.41
N ILE A 16 4.76 -6.10 3.21
CA ILE A 16 3.92 -4.91 3.30
C ILE A 16 2.86 -5.14 4.37
N ILE A 17 2.92 -4.33 5.42
CA ILE A 17 1.96 -4.35 6.51
C ILE A 17 0.80 -3.44 6.13
N CYS A 18 -0.35 -4.01 5.89
CA CYS A 18 -1.58 -3.33 5.53
C CYS A 18 -2.37 -2.97 6.79
N GLU A 19 -3.00 -1.79 6.80
CA GLU A 19 -3.82 -1.35 7.92
C GLU A 19 -4.95 -2.33 8.22
N GLY A 20 -5.66 -2.75 7.16
CA GLY A 20 -6.81 -3.62 7.27
C GLY A 20 -7.07 -4.42 6.00
N ASP A 21 -8.28 -4.97 5.94
CA ASP A 21 -8.70 -5.85 4.82
C ASP A 21 -8.72 -5.12 3.46
N GLU A 22 -9.04 -3.82 3.41
CA GLU A 22 -9.20 -3.09 2.15
C GLU A 22 -7.84 -2.93 1.46
N GLU A 23 -6.81 -2.50 2.20
CA GLU A 23 -5.43 -2.39 1.74
C GLU A 23 -4.86 -3.76 1.36
N TYR A 24 -5.07 -4.75 2.22
CA TYR A 24 -4.59 -6.11 2.02
C TYR A 24 -5.16 -6.73 0.73
N GLU A 25 -6.49 -6.79 0.61
CA GLU A 25 -7.17 -7.39 -0.55
C GLU A 25 -6.89 -6.60 -1.85
N TYR A 26 -6.69 -5.27 -1.74
CA TYR A 26 -6.31 -4.43 -2.88
C TYR A 26 -4.91 -4.78 -3.39
N LEU A 27 -3.90 -4.82 -2.51
CA LEU A 27 -2.54 -5.21 -2.91
C LEU A 27 -2.48 -6.66 -3.40
N GLU A 28 -3.20 -7.59 -2.75
CA GLU A 28 -3.31 -8.98 -3.22
C GLU A 28 -3.84 -9.03 -4.65
N LYS A 29 -4.85 -8.20 -4.97
CA LYS A 29 -5.36 -8.08 -6.32
C LYS A 29 -4.30 -7.54 -7.29
N LEU A 30 -3.56 -6.49 -6.94
CA LEU A 30 -2.50 -5.94 -7.80
C LEU A 30 -1.38 -6.97 -8.05
N ILE A 31 -0.96 -7.69 -7.03
CA ILE A 31 0.02 -8.79 -7.16
C ILE A 31 -0.51 -9.85 -8.15
N SER A 32 -1.79 -10.21 -8.04
CA SER A 32 -2.42 -11.22 -8.91
C SER A 32 -2.49 -10.81 -10.39
N LEU A 33 -2.36 -9.52 -10.69
CA LEU A 33 -2.31 -9.03 -12.08
C LEU A 33 -0.99 -9.36 -12.79
N ASP A 34 0.04 -9.77 -12.04
CA ASP A 34 1.36 -10.08 -12.61
C ASP A 34 1.92 -8.90 -13.46
N VAL A 35 1.86 -7.69 -12.86
CA VAL A 35 2.30 -6.42 -13.48
C VAL A 35 3.56 -5.86 -12.83
N TRP A 36 4.01 -6.45 -11.72
CA TRP A 36 5.23 -6.09 -11.01
C TRP A 36 6.37 -7.05 -11.36
N ASN A 37 7.59 -6.64 -11.04
CA ASN A 37 8.77 -7.46 -11.31
C ASN A 37 8.73 -8.77 -10.53
N LYS A 38 8.94 -9.89 -11.22
CA LYS A 38 8.89 -11.26 -10.66
C LYS A 38 10.06 -11.61 -9.75
N GLU A 39 11.09 -10.77 -9.73
CA GLU A 39 12.21 -10.91 -8.80
C GLU A 39 11.89 -10.39 -7.40
N TYR A 40 10.72 -9.76 -7.21
CA TYR A 40 10.23 -9.38 -5.89
C TYR A 40 9.17 -10.37 -5.41
N CYS A 41 9.37 -10.89 -4.21
CA CYS A 41 8.39 -11.73 -3.52
C CYS A 41 7.68 -10.88 -2.46
N PHE A 42 6.43 -10.53 -2.74
CA PHE A 42 5.62 -9.74 -1.81
C PHE A 42 4.94 -10.65 -0.80
N HIS A 43 5.07 -10.32 0.47
CA HIS A 43 4.34 -10.88 1.58
C HIS A 43 3.47 -9.81 2.21
N LEU A 44 2.17 -10.05 2.28
CA LEU A 44 1.23 -9.10 2.86
C LEU A 44 0.85 -9.54 4.26
N GLU A 45 0.80 -8.60 5.20
CA GLU A 45 0.30 -8.78 6.56
C GLU A 45 -0.85 -7.83 6.82
N ASN A 46 -1.92 -8.31 7.44
CA ASN A 46 -3.03 -7.46 7.87
C ASN A 46 -2.85 -7.13 9.35
N ALA A 47 -2.64 -5.85 9.65
CA ALA A 47 -2.45 -5.39 11.03
C ALA A 47 -3.75 -5.36 11.85
N GLU A 48 -4.91 -5.53 11.21
CA GLU A 48 -6.22 -5.45 11.87
C GLU A 48 -6.46 -4.11 12.58
N GLY A 49 -5.93 -3.03 12.01
CA GLY A 49 -6.11 -1.64 12.45
C GLY A 49 -4.83 -0.87 12.72
N ASN A 50 -4.93 0.44 12.60
CA ASN A 50 -3.81 1.39 12.72
C ASN A 50 -2.97 1.23 13.99
N GLY A 51 -3.62 0.96 15.12
CA GLY A 51 -2.93 0.83 16.42
C GLY A 51 -1.90 -0.30 16.48
N ASN A 52 -2.06 -1.32 15.65
CA ASN A 52 -1.20 -2.51 15.64
C ASN A 52 0.00 -2.36 14.68
N ILE A 53 -0.07 -1.44 13.71
CA ILE A 53 0.96 -1.28 12.67
C ILE A 53 2.37 -1.14 13.25
N PRO A 54 2.64 -0.29 14.27
CA PRO A 54 4.01 -0.14 14.77
C PRO A 54 4.58 -1.43 15.37
N ALA A 55 3.75 -2.22 16.07
CA ALA A 55 4.19 -3.49 16.66
C ALA A 55 4.47 -4.53 15.58
N TRP A 56 3.60 -4.65 14.58
CA TRP A 56 3.82 -5.53 13.41
C TRP A 56 5.08 -5.13 12.64
N TYR A 57 5.28 -3.83 12.42
CA TYR A 57 6.46 -3.32 11.73
C TYR A 57 7.75 -3.72 12.45
N GLN A 58 7.83 -3.47 13.76
CA GLN A 58 8.99 -3.81 14.57
C GLN A 58 9.27 -5.32 14.56
N ASP A 59 8.24 -6.16 14.71
CA ASP A 59 8.36 -7.62 14.67
C ASP A 59 8.93 -8.08 13.31
N LYS A 60 8.33 -7.67 12.20
CA LYS A 60 8.76 -8.08 10.86
C LYS A 60 10.16 -7.56 10.51
N TYR A 61 10.49 -6.36 10.93
CA TYR A 61 11.80 -5.78 10.72
C TYR A 61 12.89 -6.50 11.52
N GLN A 62 12.65 -6.77 12.81
CA GLN A 62 13.63 -7.40 13.71
C GLN A 62 13.89 -8.87 13.40
N ASN A 63 12.91 -9.60 12.87
CA ASN A 63 13.09 -11.03 12.58
C ASN A 63 13.99 -11.28 11.35
N GLY A 64 14.33 -10.25 10.57
CA GLY A 64 15.27 -10.34 9.46
C GLY A 64 14.85 -11.26 8.31
N ALA A 65 13.56 -11.62 8.24
CA ALA A 65 13.04 -12.52 7.21
C ALA A 65 12.85 -11.84 5.86
N TYR A 66 12.83 -10.51 5.83
CA TYR A 66 12.54 -9.69 4.66
C TYR A 66 13.70 -8.74 4.35
N ASP A 67 13.92 -8.49 3.06
CA ASP A 67 14.90 -7.52 2.59
C ASP A 67 14.40 -6.07 2.74
N LEU A 68 13.08 -5.89 2.82
CA LEU A 68 12.43 -4.61 3.10
C LEU A 68 11.08 -4.84 3.78
N VAL A 69 10.74 -4.01 4.75
CA VAL A 69 9.41 -3.94 5.37
C VAL A 69 8.80 -2.58 5.10
N LEU A 70 7.62 -2.58 4.52
CA LEU A 70 6.83 -1.39 4.20
C LEU A 70 5.53 -1.39 5.00
N VAL A 71 4.88 -0.25 5.06
CA VAL A 71 3.53 -0.08 5.63
C VAL A 71 2.63 0.52 4.57
N PHE A 72 1.36 0.08 4.50
CA PHE A 72 0.33 0.70 3.69
C PHE A 72 -0.90 0.99 4.54
N CYS A 73 -1.23 2.26 4.71
CA CYS A 73 -2.32 2.71 5.56
C CYS A 73 -2.98 4.00 5.07
N ASP A 74 -4.14 4.30 5.62
CA ASP A 74 -4.86 5.55 5.41
C ASP A 74 -4.23 6.67 6.24
N THR A 75 -4.31 7.92 5.75
CA THR A 75 -3.94 9.07 6.58
C THR A 75 -5.05 9.46 7.53
N ASP A 76 -6.28 9.02 7.27
CA ASP A 76 -7.50 9.35 7.99
C ASP A 76 -7.62 10.82 8.46
N ARG A 77 -8.61 11.54 7.98
CA ARG A 77 -8.81 12.93 8.42
C ARG A 77 -9.21 13.09 9.88
N LYS A 78 -9.71 12.01 10.48
CA LYS A 78 -10.05 11.96 11.90
C LYS A 78 -10.06 10.49 12.35
N PRO A 79 -9.09 10.11 13.18
CA PRO A 79 -8.05 10.97 13.70
C PRO A 79 -6.73 10.84 12.91
N TYR A 80 -6.35 11.87 12.16
CA TYR A 80 -5.01 12.04 11.57
C TYR A 80 -3.88 11.83 12.61
N GLU A 81 -4.21 12.05 13.86
CA GLU A 81 -3.36 11.77 15.01
C GLU A 81 -2.84 10.32 15.06
N GLN A 82 -3.63 9.32 14.60
CA GLN A 82 -3.17 7.93 14.56
C GLN A 82 -2.09 7.73 13.50
N TYR A 83 -2.25 8.30 12.32
CA TYR A 83 -1.25 8.25 11.27
C TYR A 83 0.08 8.91 11.72
N VAL A 84 -0.01 10.09 12.33
CA VAL A 84 1.15 10.79 12.89
C VAL A 84 1.82 9.99 14.00
N ASP A 85 1.05 9.32 14.87
CA ASP A 85 1.57 8.45 15.92
C ASP A 85 2.30 7.21 15.36
N ILE A 86 1.80 6.63 14.28
CA ILE A 86 2.49 5.54 13.57
C ILE A 86 3.84 6.03 13.06
N LYS A 87 3.87 7.18 12.35
CA LYS A 87 5.12 7.79 11.86
C LYS A 87 6.12 8.03 12.99
N ARG A 88 5.66 8.64 14.08
CA ARG A 88 6.50 8.92 15.27
C ARG A 88 7.11 7.63 15.82
N LYS A 89 6.31 6.57 16.04
CA LYS A 89 6.79 5.30 16.59
C LYS A 89 7.80 4.60 15.68
N ILE A 90 7.61 4.65 14.36
CA ILE A 90 8.55 4.11 13.39
C ILE A 90 9.86 4.91 13.40
N ASN A 91 9.78 6.24 13.43
CA ASN A 91 10.96 7.11 13.52
C ASN A 91 11.75 6.85 14.81
N GLU A 92 11.06 6.75 15.96
CA GLU A 92 11.66 6.41 17.26
C GLU A 92 12.35 5.03 17.23
N PHE A 93 11.73 4.03 16.61
CA PHE A 93 12.31 2.69 16.48
C PHE A 93 13.64 2.70 15.71
N HIS A 94 13.73 3.46 14.63
CA HIS A 94 14.97 3.59 13.85
C HIS A 94 15.96 4.60 14.42
N GLY A 95 15.49 5.52 15.27
CA GLY A 95 16.29 6.68 15.70
C GLY A 95 16.57 7.67 14.56
N VAL A 96 15.76 7.67 13.51
CA VAL A 96 15.86 8.51 12.33
C VAL A 96 14.57 9.30 12.14
N GLU A 97 14.67 10.64 12.11
CA GLU A 97 13.51 11.55 12.13
C GLU A 97 12.51 11.32 11.00
N ASN A 98 12.97 10.91 9.82
CA ASN A 98 12.15 10.75 8.63
C ASN A 98 12.13 9.30 8.09
N ALA A 99 12.41 8.31 8.94
CA ALA A 99 12.40 6.90 8.54
C ALA A 99 11.03 6.48 8.00
N ALA A 100 9.96 6.87 8.67
CA ALA A 100 8.58 6.57 8.27
C ALA A 100 8.26 7.05 6.86
N ASP A 101 8.72 8.23 6.45
CA ASP A 101 8.49 8.80 5.11
C ASP A 101 9.14 7.99 3.98
N LYS A 102 10.07 7.09 4.31
CA LYS A 102 10.75 6.23 3.35
C LYS A 102 10.06 4.91 3.12
N ILE A 103 9.29 4.44 4.13
CA ILE A 103 8.72 3.09 4.13
C ILE A 103 7.19 3.07 4.21
N MET A 104 6.54 4.17 4.49
CA MET A 104 5.09 4.25 4.55
C MET A 104 4.50 4.64 3.19
N ILE A 105 3.58 3.81 2.71
CA ILE A 105 2.69 4.06 1.58
C ILE A 105 1.36 4.52 2.17
N TYR A 106 0.76 5.55 1.58
CA TYR A 106 -0.49 6.09 2.13
C TYR A 106 -1.48 6.51 1.04
N GLY A 107 -2.75 6.56 1.43
CA GLY A 107 -3.84 7.19 0.70
C GLY A 107 -4.52 8.27 1.56
N ASN A 108 -4.70 9.48 1.03
CA ASN A 108 -5.39 10.59 1.69
C ASN A 108 -6.64 10.97 0.90
N PRO A 109 -7.84 10.97 1.47
CA PRO A 109 -8.17 10.70 2.88
C PRO A 109 -8.19 9.22 3.24
N CYS A 110 -8.13 8.31 2.27
CA CYS A 110 -8.13 6.86 2.48
C CYS A 110 -7.73 6.13 1.20
N THR A 111 -7.39 4.86 1.30
CA THR A 111 -7.01 3.95 0.20
C THR A 111 -8.06 3.92 -0.92
N MET A 112 -9.33 4.12 -0.59
CA MET A 112 -10.39 4.21 -1.60
C MET A 112 -10.14 5.33 -2.62
N GLN A 113 -9.45 6.43 -2.27
CA GLN A 113 -9.06 7.46 -3.22
C GLN A 113 -8.20 6.88 -4.36
N ILE A 114 -7.29 5.98 -4.04
CA ILE A 114 -6.43 5.32 -5.02
C ILE A 114 -7.23 4.29 -5.82
N ILE A 115 -8.06 3.52 -5.13
CA ILE A 115 -8.84 2.43 -5.73
C ILE A 115 -9.79 2.95 -6.82
N ILE A 116 -10.47 4.06 -6.60
CA ILE A 116 -11.43 4.60 -7.58
C ILE A 116 -10.76 5.11 -8.85
N GLU A 117 -9.47 5.45 -8.81
CA GLU A 117 -8.70 5.89 -9.97
C GLU A 117 -8.57 4.83 -11.06
N HIS A 118 -8.89 3.58 -10.76
CA HIS A 118 -9.02 2.54 -11.79
C HIS A 118 -10.14 2.84 -12.80
N TRP A 119 -11.16 3.61 -12.42
CA TRP A 119 -12.34 3.86 -13.27
C TRP A 119 -12.52 5.32 -13.65
N GLY A 120 -11.96 6.26 -12.90
CA GLY A 120 -12.14 7.69 -13.21
C GLY A 120 -11.27 8.60 -12.33
N ASP A 121 -10.94 9.79 -12.85
CA ASP A 121 -10.24 10.84 -12.10
C ASP A 121 -11.24 11.57 -11.21
N VAL A 122 -11.37 11.15 -9.95
CA VAL A 122 -12.30 11.70 -8.97
C VAL A 122 -11.62 11.94 -7.64
N ARG A 123 -11.85 13.09 -7.04
CA ARG A 123 -11.32 13.43 -5.71
C ARG A 123 -12.37 13.19 -4.63
N LEU A 124 -12.07 12.28 -3.70
CA LEU A 124 -12.88 12.06 -2.50
C LEU A 124 -12.61 13.16 -1.48
N CYS A 125 -13.66 13.69 -0.90
CA CYS A 125 -13.58 14.72 0.15
C CYS A 125 -13.68 14.13 1.58
N SER A 126 -13.68 12.81 1.72
CA SER A 126 -13.91 12.15 3.02
C SER A 126 -13.45 10.69 3.00
N ASN A 127 -12.98 10.19 4.14
CA ASN A 127 -12.79 8.76 4.40
C ASN A 127 -14.12 8.03 4.73
N ASN A 128 -15.23 8.73 4.83
CA ASN A 128 -16.52 8.16 5.20
C ASN A 128 -17.13 7.35 4.04
N LYS A 129 -17.11 6.04 4.15
CA LYS A 129 -17.61 5.09 3.12
C LYS A 129 -19.07 5.39 2.70
N LYS A 130 -19.93 5.87 3.62
CA LYS A 130 -21.32 6.22 3.29
C LYS A 130 -21.38 7.47 2.39
N LYS A 131 -20.50 8.45 2.59
CA LYS A 131 -20.44 9.65 1.74
C LYS A 131 -19.86 9.32 0.36
N ASN A 132 -18.95 8.37 0.28
CA ASN A 132 -18.29 7.95 -0.96
C ASN A 132 -19.15 6.95 -1.77
N ALA A 133 -20.14 6.29 -1.15
CA ALA A 133 -20.93 5.26 -1.80
C ALA A 133 -21.60 5.67 -3.13
N PRO A 134 -22.14 6.90 -3.30
CA PRO A 134 -22.68 7.34 -4.59
C PRO A 134 -21.59 7.38 -5.69
N VAL A 135 -20.44 7.95 -5.40
CA VAL A 135 -19.31 8.03 -6.34
C VAL A 135 -18.82 6.64 -6.74
N ILE A 136 -18.69 5.73 -5.78
CA ILE A 136 -18.30 4.34 -6.04
C ILE A 136 -19.35 3.64 -6.91
N PHE A 137 -20.64 3.89 -6.68
CA PHE A 137 -21.72 3.35 -7.51
C PHE A 137 -21.65 3.84 -8.94
N ASP A 138 -21.47 5.15 -9.14
CA ASP A 138 -21.40 5.76 -10.48
C ASP A 138 -20.22 5.21 -11.29
N LEU A 139 -19.09 4.93 -10.64
CA LEU A 139 -17.88 4.42 -11.31
C LEU A 139 -17.88 2.91 -11.51
N THR A 140 -18.48 2.13 -10.58
CA THR A 140 -18.29 0.67 -10.51
C THR A 140 -19.58 -0.14 -10.56
N GLY A 141 -20.76 0.51 -10.44
CA GLY A 141 -22.06 -0.15 -10.31
C GLY A 141 -22.26 -0.88 -8.98
N ILE A 142 -21.43 -0.63 -7.95
CA ILE A 142 -21.55 -1.28 -6.64
C ILE A 142 -22.40 -0.41 -5.71
N GLU A 143 -23.62 -0.83 -5.47
CA GLU A 143 -24.59 -0.11 -4.65
C GLU A 143 -24.24 -0.14 -3.17
N GLY A 144 -24.38 1.03 -2.52
CA GLY A 144 -24.29 1.18 -1.07
C GLY A 144 -22.99 0.67 -0.45
N TYR A 145 -21.85 0.97 -1.07
CA TYR A 145 -20.53 0.48 -0.63
C TYR A 145 -20.25 0.83 0.85
N LYS A 146 -19.91 -0.19 1.63
CA LYS A 146 -19.57 -0.10 3.06
C LYS A 146 -18.28 -0.82 3.42
N GLY A 147 -17.51 -1.27 2.43
CA GLY A 147 -16.30 -2.06 2.65
C GLY A 147 -16.54 -3.47 3.17
N ARG A 148 -17.73 -4.05 2.96
CA ARG A 148 -18.00 -5.45 3.32
C ARG A 148 -17.23 -6.38 2.39
N LYS A 149 -16.83 -7.55 2.88
CA LYS A 149 -16.05 -8.54 2.12
C LYS A 149 -16.60 -8.82 0.72
N GLU A 150 -17.92 -9.06 0.62
CA GLU A 150 -18.58 -9.30 -0.66
C GLU A 150 -18.45 -8.11 -1.64
N GLN A 151 -18.58 -6.87 -1.10
CA GLN A 151 -18.45 -5.66 -1.88
C GLN A 151 -17.02 -5.42 -2.34
N ARG A 152 -16.03 -5.66 -1.46
CA ARG A 152 -14.60 -5.59 -1.82
C ARG A 152 -14.26 -6.61 -2.91
N ARG A 153 -14.70 -7.88 -2.75
CA ARG A 153 -14.53 -8.91 -3.78
C ARG A 153 -15.07 -8.47 -5.14
N LYS A 154 -16.31 -7.94 -5.16
CA LYS A 154 -16.95 -7.46 -6.39
C LYS A 154 -16.17 -6.28 -6.98
N LEU A 155 -15.70 -5.34 -6.15
CA LEU A 155 -14.91 -4.19 -6.57
C LEU A 155 -13.58 -4.65 -7.18
N PHE A 156 -12.80 -5.42 -6.44
CA PHE A 156 -11.47 -5.84 -6.89
C PHE A 156 -11.51 -6.82 -8.07
N SER A 157 -12.60 -7.59 -8.25
CA SER A 157 -12.75 -8.43 -9.44
C SER A 157 -12.85 -7.64 -10.74
N GLN A 158 -13.19 -6.34 -10.69
CA GLN A 158 -13.26 -5.45 -11.85
C GLN A 158 -11.92 -4.81 -12.20
N ILE A 159 -10.89 -4.96 -11.35
CA ILE A 159 -9.56 -4.43 -11.63
C ILE A 159 -8.87 -5.35 -12.65
N THR A 160 -8.42 -4.76 -13.74
CA THR A 160 -7.71 -5.42 -14.85
C THR A 160 -6.35 -4.79 -15.07
N LYS A 161 -5.52 -5.35 -15.95
CA LYS A 161 -4.23 -4.74 -16.32
C LYS A 161 -4.41 -3.37 -16.98
N GLU A 162 -5.45 -3.23 -17.77
CA GLU A 162 -5.76 -2.01 -18.52
C GLU A 162 -6.10 -0.87 -17.56
N ASN A 163 -7.09 -1.06 -16.68
CA ASN A 163 -7.47 0.00 -15.74
C ASN A 163 -6.43 0.21 -14.62
N TYR A 164 -5.57 -0.78 -14.35
CA TYR A 164 -4.39 -0.57 -13.51
C TYR A 164 -3.42 0.45 -14.12
N GLN A 165 -3.17 0.38 -15.44
CA GLN A 165 -2.32 1.37 -16.11
C GLN A 165 -2.95 2.77 -16.08
N GLU A 166 -4.26 2.86 -16.29
CA GLU A 166 -4.99 4.12 -16.20
C GLU A 166 -4.88 4.74 -14.78
N MET A 167 -5.08 3.93 -13.75
CA MET A 167 -4.90 4.35 -12.37
C MET A 167 -3.48 4.87 -12.13
N ARG A 168 -2.45 4.14 -12.59
CA ARG A 168 -1.05 4.58 -12.44
C ARG A 168 -0.80 5.96 -13.04
N GLU A 169 -1.32 6.22 -14.26
CA GLU A 169 -1.16 7.52 -14.90
C GLU A 169 -1.86 8.63 -14.11
N ARG A 170 -3.07 8.37 -13.59
CA ARG A 170 -3.83 9.37 -12.81
C ARG A 170 -3.14 9.71 -11.50
N ILE A 171 -2.65 8.71 -10.75
CA ILE A 171 -2.02 8.96 -9.43
C ILE A 171 -0.63 9.60 -9.53
N LYS A 172 0.02 9.66 -10.69
CA LYS A 172 1.26 10.41 -10.88
C LYS A 172 1.07 11.91 -10.66
N GLU A 173 -0.13 12.40 -10.93
CA GLU A 173 -0.49 13.83 -10.78
C GLU A 173 -0.92 14.17 -9.34
N PHE A 174 -0.97 13.19 -8.44
CA PHE A 174 -1.39 13.42 -7.07
C PHE A 174 -0.27 14.11 -6.26
N PRO A 175 -0.62 15.02 -5.33
CA PRO A 175 0.34 15.56 -4.39
C PRO A 175 1.03 14.46 -3.59
N LEU A 176 2.31 14.67 -3.26
CA LEU A 176 3.11 13.74 -2.45
C LEU A 176 3.20 14.17 -0.97
N ASP A 177 2.52 15.24 -0.59
CA ASP A 177 2.44 15.71 0.80
C ASP A 177 1.25 15.01 1.49
N ASP A 178 1.53 14.20 2.48
CA ASP A 178 0.53 13.39 3.19
C ASP A 178 -0.52 14.22 3.96
N ALA A 179 -0.27 15.50 4.18
CA ALA A 179 -1.21 16.44 4.77
C ALA A 179 -2.22 17.01 3.75
N VAL A 180 -1.95 16.86 2.44
CA VAL A 180 -2.79 17.41 1.38
C VAL A 180 -3.89 16.41 0.99
N GLU A 181 -5.14 16.88 0.93
CA GLU A 181 -6.28 16.06 0.52
C GLU A 181 -6.12 15.59 -0.93
N GLY A 182 -6.44 14.31 -1.17
CA GLY A 182 -6.28 13.66 -2.47
C GLY A 182 -4.84 13.32 -2.81
N SER A 183 -3.96 13.20 -1.82
CA SER A 183 -2.55 12.84 -2.02
C SER A 183 -2.29 11.34 -1.86
N THR A 184 -1.23 10.86 -2.48
CA THR A 184 -0.67 9.53 -2.27
C THR A 184 0.77 9.46 -2.77
N ASN A 185 1.58 8.64 -2.14
CA ASN A 185 2.90 8.29 -2.64
C ASN A 185 2.96 6.89 -3.28
N LEU A 186 1.81 6.21 -3.46
CA LEU A 186 1.78 4.85 -4.01
C LEU A 186 2.41 4.81 -5.41
N GLY A 187 2.21 5.82 -6.26
CA GLY A 187 2.79 5.87 -7.61
C GLY A 187 4.29 5.63 -7.62
N LYS A 188 5.03 6.25 -6.69
CA LYS A 188 6.46 6.05 -6.51
C LYS A 188 6.81 4.59 -6.16
N PHE A 189 6.04 3.96 -5.28
CA PHE A 189 6.28 2.56 -4.92
C PHE A 189 5.92 1.60 -6.04
N LEU A 190 4.89 1.89 -6.84
CA LEU A 190 4.57 1.10 -8.03
C LEU A 190 5.69 1.15 -9.06
N ASP A 191 6.39 2.28 -9.20
CA ASP A 191 7.57 2.39 -10.03
C ASP A 191 8.71 1.51 -9.49
N TYR A 192 8.96 1.51 -8.18
CA TYR A 192 9.91 0.60 -7.53
C TYR A 192 9.54 -0.87 -7.73
N PHE A 193 8.28 -1.25 -7.52
CA PHE A 193 7.82 -2.63 -7.68
C PHE A 193 7.88 -3.13 -9.13
N SER A 194 7.90 -2.23 -10.09
CA SER A 194 8.04 -2.55 -11.52
C SER A 194 9.49 -2.47 -12.02
N SER A 195 10.43 -1.94 -11.20
CA SER A 195 11.83 -1.75 -11.57
C SER A 195 12.58 -3.08 -11.67
N ASP A 196 13.45 -3.20 -12.66
CA ASP A 196 14.40 -4.32 -12.77
C ASP A 196 15.64 -4.15 -11.89
N ASP A 197 15.80 -2.96 -11.30
CA ASP A 197 16.91 -2.62 -10.42
C ASP A 197 16.47 -2.65 -8.95
N GLY A 198 16.95 -3.61 -8.18
CA GLY A 198 16.69 -3.75 -6.73
C GLY A 198 17.48 -2.78 -5.84
N GLU A 199 18.27 -1.87 -6.38
CA GLU A 199 19.07 -0.91 -5.59
C GLU A 199 18.20 0.03 -4.74
N TRP A 200 16.96 0.26 -5.14
CA TRP A 200 16.02 1.05 -4.35
C TRP A 200 15.76 0.45 -2.95
N ILE A 201 15.78 -0.89 -2.82
CA ILE A 201 15.63 -1.59 -1.52
C ILE A 201 16.81 -1.22 -0.61
N ARG A 202 18.04 -1.32 -1.14
CA ARG A 202 19.25 -0.94 -0.40
C ARG A 202 19.27 0.55 -0.07
N ALA A 203 18.81 1.39 -1.00
CA ALA A 203 18.73 2.83 -0.79
C ALA A 203 17.75 3.18 0.34
N ILE A 204 16.57 2.56 0.39
CA ILE A 204 15.61 2.76 1.50
C ILE A 204 16.22 2.27 2.81
N ASN A 205 16.75 1.05 2.87
CA ASN A 205 17.35 0.51 4.09
C ASN A 205 18.47 1.41 4.62
N LYS A 206 19.33 1.92 3.74
CA LYS A 206 20.39 2.86 4.14
C LYS A 206 19.84 4.18 4.71
N MET A 207 18.64 4.62 4.29
CA MET A 207 18.03 5.84 4.82
C MET A 207 17.33 5.63 6.17
N VAL A 208 16.89 4.42 6.47
CA VAL A 208 16.22 4.09 7.74
C VAL A 208 17.17 3.51 8.79
N ASP A 209 18.26 2.87 8.37
CA ASP A 209 19.30 2.34 9.26
C ASP A 209 20.41 3.37 9.51
N TYR A 210 20.21 4.23 10.48
CA TYR A 210 21.29 5.07 10.98
C TYR A 210 22.08 4.33 12.08
N LYS A 211 22.87 3.33 11.66
CA LYS A 211 23.87 2.67 12.52
C LYS A 211 25.25 2.77 11.90
#